data_ec198db80747d89e78b153fe2ac7bd43
#
_entry.id   ec198db80747d89e78b153fe2ac7bd43
#
_cell.length_a   1.000
_cell.length_b   1.000
_cell.length_c   1.000
_cell.angle_alpha   90.00
_cell.angle_beta   90.00
_cell.angle_gamma   90.00
#
_symmetry.space_group_name_H-M   'P 1'
#
loop_
_entity.id
_entity.type
_entity.pdbx_description
1 polymer ?
#
loop_
_entity_poly.entity_id
_entity_poly.type
_entity_poly.pdbx_seq_one_letter_code
_entity_poly.pdbx_strand_id
1 'polypeptide(L)'
;SQGADGNAAASDPATAPEPVTLTVTFAGDCTLGTDINYENERSFNSRWQAEEGDATYFLRNVADLFGSDDLTVVNMEGALTEGGERADKKFAFRGKPEYAKILSSASVEAATLANNHSQDYGQTGYDDTIAALDAEGVQSFGYDRIAYLDVKGVKVALIGSYFPEDSAENTKEMTDNIAAARAEGAQLVIVYVHWGQEHEYDITEGQQTAGRAAIDAGADLVVGSHPHVVQGWEVYQGRYIVYSLGNFCFGGNTNPDDKDCLIFQQTFTVTGDEVAKNDDVDFIAASVSTETDRNTYQPVLAEGDEKARIDAKVQEAADRIAAAS
;
A
#
# COMPACT_ATOMS: atom_id res chain seq x y z
N SER A 1 15.90 52.75 50.61
CA SER A 1 16.73 51.64 50.09
C SER A 1 16.17 50.30 50.47
N GLN A 2 15.49 49.67 49.55
CA GLN A 2 15.25 48.24 49.55
C GLN A 2 15.28 47.80 48.10
N GLY A 3 16.25 46.95 47.76
CA GLY A 3 16.40 46.36 46.44
C GLY A 3 15.34 45.35 46.19
N ALA A 4 14.76 45.38 45.00
CA ALA A 4 13.92 44.34 44.47
C ALA A 4 14.83 43.39 43.63
N ASP A 5 15.13 42.21 44.18
CA ASP A 5 15.76 41.12 43.47
C ASP A 5 14.73 40.55 42.48
N GLY A 6 14.92 40.89 41.21
CA GLY A 6 14.19 40.24 40.12
C GLY A 6 14.80 38.88 39.84
N ASN A 7 14.14 37.83 40.33
CA ASN A 7 14.43 36.45 39.98
C ASN A 7 13.90 36.19 38.56
N ALA A 8 14.76 36.33 37.54
CA ALA A 8 14.48 35.83 36.20
C ALA A 8 14.54 34.31 36.26
N ALA A 9 13.36 33.68 36.16
CA ALA A 9 13.30 32.25 35.95
C ALA A 9 13.97 31.91 34.63
N ALA A 10 15.08 31.18 34.71
CA ALA A 10 15.72 30.61 33.55
C ALA A 10 14.74 29.62 32.93
N SER A 11 14.31 29.86 31.70
CA SER A 11 13.59 28.88 30.89
C SER A 11 14.54 27.69 30.70
N ASP A 12 14.11 26.51 31.14
CA ASP A 12 14.81 25.26 30.82
C ASP A 12 15.06 25.23 29.30
N PRO A 13 16.27 24.86 28.84
CA PRO A 13 16.52 24.67 27.44
C PRO A 13 15.58 23.52 26.99
N ALA A 14 14.73 23.83 25.99
CA ALA A 14 13.87 22.82 25.37
C ALA A 14 14.76 21.65 24.98
N THR A 15 14.53 20.47 25.58
CA THR A 15 15.23 19.25 25.20
C THR A 15 14.97 18.98 23.72
N ALA A 16 16.05 18.74 22.96
CA ALA A 16 15.93 18.38 21.55
C ALA A 16 15.01 17.15 21.41
N PRO A 17 14.17 17.10 20.37
CA PRO A 17 13.28 15.97 20.19
C PRO A 17 14.09 14.67 20.05
N GLU A 18 13.65 13.62 20.75
CA GLU A 18 14.27 12.30 20.66
C GLU A 18 13.84 11.62 19.35
N PRO A 19 14.75 10.85 18.72
CA PRO A 19 14.40 10.10 17.50
C PRO A 19 13.40 8.99 17.82
N VAL A 20 12.39 8.85 16.95
CA VAL A 20 11.40 7.76 16.98
C VAL A 20 11.61 6.88 15.76
N THR A 21 11.69 5.57 15.96
CA THR A 21 11.73 4.59 14.86
C THR A 21 10.38 3.92 14.70
N LEU A 22 9.92 3.83 13.45
CA LEU A 22 8.71 3.11 13.09
C LEU A 22 8.93 2.30 11.82
N THR A 23 8.40 1.08 11.81
CA THR A 23 8.49 0.16 10.69
C THR A 23 7.14 0.12 9.96
N VAL A 24 7.14 0.39 8.67
CA VAL A 24 5.94 0.38 7.83
C VAL A 24 6.08 -0.71 6.77
N THR A 25 5.05 -1.54 6.64
CA THR A 25 4.98 -2.65 5.68
C THR A 25 3.96 -2.35 4.60
N PHE A 26 4.28 -2.71 3.37
CA PHE A 26 3.41 -2.55 2.20
C PHE A 26 3.26 -3.87 1.48
N ALA A 27 2.01 -4.23 1.15
CA ALA A 27 1.70 -5.32 0.25
C ALA A 27 0.87 -4.80 -0.94
N GLY A 28 0.82 -5.59 -2.01
CA GLY A 28 0.24 -5.18 -3.28
C GLY A 28 -1.27 -5.29 -3.37
N ASP A 29 -1.76 -5.64 -4.57
CA ASP A 29 -3.17 -5.60 -4.92
C ASP A 29 -3.97 -6.68 -4.18
N CYS A 30 -4.90 -6.24 -3.34
CA CYS A 30 -5.87 -7.06 -2.63
C CYS A 30 -7.24 -6.90 -3.29
N THR A 31 -7.65 -7.88 -4.09
CA THR A 31 -9.01 -8.00 -4.58
C THR A 31 -9.74 -9.04 -3.72
N LEU A 32 -10.45 -8.56 -2.69
CA LEU A 32 -11.18 -9.42 -1.76
C LEU A 32 -12.57 -9.71 -2.32
N GLY A 33 -12.63 -10.56 -3.32
CA GLY A 33 -13.85 -10.86 -4.04
C GLY A 33 -13.59 -11.40 -5.44
N THR A 34 -14.59 -11.34 -6.30
CA THR A 34 -14.51 -11.80 -7.68
C THR A 34 -15.44 -11.00 -8.58
N ASP A 35 -15.32 -11.17 -9.89
CA ASP A 35 -16.33 -10.71 -10.84
C ASP A 35 -17.43 -11.75 -10.94
N ILE A 36 -18.68 -11.34 -10.72
CA ILE A 36 -19.86 -12.22 -10.76
C ILE A 36 -20.05 -12.94 -12.10
N ASN A 37 -19.52 -12.37 -13.21
CA ASN A 37 -19.59 -12.96 -14.54
C ASN A 37 -18.60 -14.14 -14.72
N TYR A 38 -17.61 -14.25 -13.83
CA TYR A 38 -16.56 -15.29 -13.89
C TYR A 38 -16.52 -16.15 -12.62
N GLU A 39 -17.55 -16.07 -11.78
CA GLU A 39 -17.63 -16.86 -10.56
C GLU A 39 -17.76 -18.36 -10.86
N ASN A 40 -16.98 -19.16 -10.15
CA ASN A 40 -16.95 -20.62 -10.26
C ASN A 40 -16.48 -21.24 -8.94
N GLU A 41 -16.37 -22.58 -8.90
CA GLU A 41 -15.95 -23.33 -7.70
C GLU A 41 -14.52 -23.01 -7.20
N ARG A 42 -13.71 -22.31 -8.00
CA ARG A 42 -12.34 -21.89 -7.64
C ARG A 42 -12.24 -20.41 -7.29
N SER A 43 -13.34 -19.65 -7.40
CA SER A 43 -13.34 -18.22 -7.14
C SER A 43 -13.17 -17.88 -5.64
N PHE A 44 -12.87 -16.62 -5.35
CA PHE A 44 -12.64 -16.12 -4.00
C PHE A 44 -13.83 -16.40 -3.06
N ASN A 45 -15.06 -16.16 -3.55
CA ASN A 45 -16.27 -16.40 -2.76
C ASN A 45 -16.44 -17.90 -2.43
N SER A 46 -16.09 -18.80 -3.35
CA SER A 46 -16.11 -20.25 -3.12
C SER A 46 -15.07 -20.67 -2.07
N ARG A 47 -13.90 -20.03 -2.06
CA ARG A 47 -12.90 -20.24 -1.02
C ARG A 47 -13.40 -19.76 0.34
N TRP A 48 -13.98 -18.57 0.42
CA TRP A 48 -14.56 -18.07 1.67
C TRP A 48 -15.61 -19.04 2.27
N GLN A 49 -16.46 -19.60 1.41
CA GLN A 49 -17.45 -20.59 1.83
C GLN A 49 -16.80 -21.91 2.29
N ALA A 50 -15.77 -22.38 1.57
CA ALA A 50 -15.05 -23.61 1.93
C ALA A 50 -14.32 -23.49 3.26
N GLU A 51 -13.87 -22.29 3.62
CA GLU A 51 -13.25 -21.98 4.91
C GLU A 51 -14.28 -21.56 5.98
N GLU A 52 -15.58 -21.80 5.73
CA GLU A 52 -16.68 -21.51 6.67
C GLU A 52 -16.71 -20.06 7.16
N GLY A 53 -16.20 -19.10 6.36
CA GLY A 53 -16.11 -17.69 6.70
C GLY A 53 -14.94 -17.35 7.64
N ASP A 54 -13.94 -18.20 7.77
CA ASP A 54 -12.72 -17.92 8.54
C ASP A 54 -11.87 -16.87 7.82
N ALA A 55 -12.02 -15.62 8.22
CA ALA A 55 -11.26 -14.49 7.69
C ALA A 55 -9.75 -14.66 7.87
N THR A 56 -9.32 -15.38 8.91
CA THR A 56 -7.89 -15.57 9.21
C THR A 56 -7.19 -16.48 8.21
N TYR A 57 -7.93 -17.29 7.45
CA TYR A 57 -7.37 -18.17 6.42
C TYR A 57 -6.48 -17.41 5.44
N PHE A 58 -6.95 -16.28 4.93
CA PHE A 58 -6.38 -15.60 3.77
C PHE A 58 -4.98 -15.03 4.03
N LEU A 59 -4.76 -14.39 5.16
CA LEU A 59 -3.49 -13.72 5.48
C LEU A 59 -2.70 -14.38 6.63
N ARG A 60 -3.08 -15.61 7.05
CA ARG A 60 -2.43 -16.27 8.20
C ARG A 60 -0.92 -16.46 8.05
N ASN A 61 -0.43 -16.67 6.82
CA ASN A 61 1.00 -16.92 6.59
C ASN A 61 1.86 -15.66 6.68
N VAL A 62 1.25 -14.48 6.71
CA VAL A 62 1.91 -13.18 6.81
C VAL A 62 1.49 -12.39 8.05
N ALA A 63 0.54 -12.92 8.82
CA ALA A 63 -0.02 -12.23 9.99
C ALA A 63 1.05 -11.91 11.06
N ASP A 64 2.01 -12.79 11.29
CA ASP A 64 3.11 -12.55 12.25
C ASP A 64 4.03 -11.43 11.76
N LEU A 65 4.30 -11.35 10.45
CA LEU A 65 5.10 -10.28 9.85
C LEU A 65 4.40 -8.94 10.01
N PHE A 66 3.12 -8.85 9.65
CA PHE A 66 2.33 -7.63 9.75
C PHE A 66 2.07 -7.22 11.21
N GLY A 67 1.86 -8.19 12.10
CA GLY A 67 1.69 -7.92 13.53
C GLY A 67 2.97 -7.51 14.27
N SER A 68 4.13 -7.62 13.62
CA SER A 68 5.43 -7.23 14.21
C SER A 68 5.90 -5.83 13.81
N ASP A 69 5.25 -5.20 12.85
CA ASP A 69 5.52 -3.83 12.43
C ASP A 69 4.69 -2.78 13.21
N ASP A 70 4.75 -1.54 12.78
CA ASP A 70 4.00 -0.44 13.39
C ASP A 70 2.83 0.03 12.53
N LEU A 71 2.83 -0.34 11.23
CA LEU A 71 1.79 0.02 10.26
C LEU A 71 1.91 -0.85 9.02
N THR A 72 0.83 -1.55 8.65
CA THR A 72 0.73 -2.29 7.38
C THR A 72 -0.29 -1.64 6.45
N VAL A 73 0.09 -1.44 5.20
CA VAL A 73 -0.69 -0.76 4.15
C VAL A 73 -0.83 -1.64 2.93
N VAL A 74 -2.04 -1.73 2.37
CA VAL A 74 -2.34 -2.49 1.14
C VAL A 74 -3.12 -1.65 0.13
N ASN A 75 -3.26 -2.13 -1.11
CA ASN A 75 -4.22 -1.60 -2.07
C ASN A 75 -5.49 -2.47 -2.05
N MET A 76 -6.62 -1.89 -1.66
CA MET A 76 -7.94 -2.54 -1.74
C MET A 76 -8.51 -2.31 -3.14
N GLU A 77 -8.32 -3.27 -4.03
CA GLU A 77 -8.69 -3.20 -5.44
C GLU A 77 -10.00 -3.96 -5.71
N GLY A 78 -11.10 -3.25 -5.66
CA GLY A 78 -12.45 -3.78 -5.78
C GLY A 78 -13.41 -3.15 -4.79
N ALA A 79 -14.69 -3.52 -4.85
CA ALA A 79 -15.72 -3.04 -3.96
C ALA A 79 -16.09 -4.08 -2.90
N LEU A 80 -16.29 -3.65 -1.66
CA LEU A 80 -16.87 -4.44 -0.57
C LEU A 80 -18.31 -3.99 -0.35
N THR A 81 -19.25 -4.59 -1.07
CA THR A 81 -20.64 -4.15 -1.11
C THR A 81 -21.60 -5.27 -1.48
N GLU A 82 -22.83 -5.19 -1.02
CA GLU A 82 -23.95 -5.97 -1.53
C GLU A 82 -24.86 -5.13 -2.44
N GLY A 83 -24.58 -3.83 -2.58
CA GLY A 83 -25.35 -2.86 -3.38
C GLY A 83 -24.64 -2.39 -4.64
N GLY A 84 -25.20 -1.35 -5.25
CA GLY A 84 -24.67 -0.73 -6.46
C GLY A 84 -24.92 -1.55 -7.73
N GLU A 85 -24.62 -0.94 -8.86
CA GLU A 85 -24.71 -1.58 -10.17
C GLU A 85 -23.31 -1.89 -10.67
N ARG A 86 -23.12 -3.12 -11.20
CA ARG A 86 -21.86 -3.52 -11.81
C ARG A 86 -21.52 -2.61 -13.00
N ALA A 87 -20.33 -2.03 -13.02
CA ALA A 87 -19.86 -1.23 -14.11
C ALA A 87 -19.78 -2.04 -15.42
N ASP A 88 -20.09 -1.38 -16.54
CA ASP A 88 -19.97 -1.97 -17.88
C ASP A 88 -18.50 -1.97 -18.33
N LYS A 89 -17.74 -2.92 -17.81
CA LYS A 89 -16.32 -3.15 -18.13
C LYS A 89 -16.02 -4.63 -18.11
N LYS A 90 -14.87 -5.01 -18.67
CA LYS A 90 -14.48 -6.41 -18.82
C LYS A 90 -14.46 -7.13 -17.47
N PHE A 91 -13.81 -6.52 -16.49
CA PHE A 91 -13.74 -7.05 -15.13
C PHE A 91 -14.26 -6.00 -14.15
N ALA A 92 -15.16 -6.41 -13.25
CA ALA A 92 -15.66 -5.58 -12.15
C ALA A 92 -15.75 -6.43 -10.89
N PHE A 93 -14.96 -6.08 -9.87
CA PHE A 93 -14.76 -6.91 -8.70
C PHE A 93 -15.62 -6.51 -7.52
N ARG A 94 -16.21 -7.52 -6.89
CA ARG A 94 -17.03 -7.35 -5.69
C ARG A 94 -16.79 -8.47 -4.69
N GLY A 95 -16.60 -8.07 -3.44
CA GLY A 95 -16.68 -8.93 -2.27
C GLY A 95 -17.79 -8.47 -1.32
N LYS A 96 -18.07 -9.27 -0.31
CA LYS A 96 -19.00 -8.90 0.74
C LYS A 96 -18.35 -7.91 1.71
N PRO A 97 -19.11 -7.01 2.36
CA PRO A 97 -18.58 -6.10 3.38
C PRO A 97 -17.79 -6.83 4.49
N GLU A 98 -18.23 -8.02 4.90
CA GLU A 98 -17.57 -8.82 5.93
C GLU A 98 -16.14 -9.28 5.55
N TYR A 99 -15.74 -9.20 4.27
CA TYR A 99 -14.38 -9.55 3.84
C TYR A 99 -13.34 -8.54 4.33
N ALA A 100 -13.75 -7.34 4.77
CA ALA A 100 -12.85 -6.40 5.43
C ALA A 100 -12.15 -7.01 6.65
N LYS A 101 -12.77 -8.00 7.32
CA LYS A 101 -12.18 -8.77 8.43
C LYS A 101 -10.91 -9.51 8.05
N ILE A 102 -10.71 -9.82 6.76
CA ILE A 102 -9.48 -10.44 6.27
C ILE A 102 -8.28 -9.54 6.58
N LEU A 103 -8.44 -8.24 6.33
CA LEU A 103 -7.37 -7.25 6.58
C LEU A 103 -7.13 -7.06 8.07
N SER A 104 -8.17 -6.78 8.85
CA SER A 104 -8.05 -6.54 10.29
C SER A 104 -7.54 -7.76 11.06
N SER A 105 -7.88 -8.98 10.62
CA SER A 105 -7.40 -10.22 11.25
C SER A 105 -5.89 -10.44 11.15
N ALA A 106 -5.22 -9.73 10.24
CA ALA A 106 -3.78 -9.82 10.01
C ALA A 106 -3.04 -8.50 10.31
N SER A 107 -3.60 -7.62 11.11
CA SER A 107 -2.99 -6.33 11.46
C SER A 107 -2.69 -5.45 10.25
N VAL A 108 -3.61 -5.38 9.28
CA VAL A 108 -3.57 -4.36 8.23
C VAL A 108 -4.34 -3.15 8.74
N GLU A 109 -3.66 -2.01 8.88
CA GLU A 109 -4.24 -0.80 9.47
C GLU A 109 -4.76 0.19 8.42
N ALA A 110 -4.27 0.12 7.18
CA ALA A 110 -4.71 1.06 6.14
C ALA A 110 -4.78 0.43 4.74
N ALA A 111 -5.71 0.94 3.93
CA ALA A 111 -5.91 0.49 2.56
C ALA A 111 -6.18 1.67 1.63
N THR A 112 -5.43 1.75 0.52
CA THR A 112 -5.76 2.73 -0.53
C THR A 112 -6.92 2.24 -1.38
N LEU A 113 -7.79 3.18 -1.74
CA LEU A 113 -8.91 2.98 -2.68
C LEU A 113 -8.68 3.71 -4.01
N ALA A 114 -7.53 4.33 -4.21
CA ALA A 114 -7.20 5.03 -5.46
C ALA A 114 -6.72 4.01 -6.51
N ASN A 115 -7.65 3.39 -7.21
CA ASN A 115 -7.40 2.40 -8.25
C ASN A 115 -8.56 2.31 -9.26
N ASN A 116 -8.39 1.55 -10.34
CA ASN A 116 -9.36 1.39 -11.40
C ASN A 116 -10.57 0.52 -11.05
N HIS A 117 -10.59 -0.13 -9.87
CA HIS A 117 -11.66 -1.02 -9.43
C HIS A 117 -12.45 -0.52 -8.21
N SER A 118 -12.09 0.63 -7.64
CA SER A 118 -12.76 1.17 -6.46
C SER A 118 -14.23 1.54 -6.71
N GLN A 119 -14.59 1.87 -7.95
CA GLN A 119 -15.97 2.21 -8.35
C GLN A 119 -16.60 1.18 -9.29
N ASP A 120 -16.20 -0.06 -9.22
CA ASP A 120 -16.78 -1.15 -10.02
C ASP A 120 -18.28 -1.36 -9.78
N TYR A 121 -18.78 -0.86 -8.66
CA TYR A 121 -20.19 -0.84 -8.29
C TYR A 121 -20.69 0.58 -7.99
N GLY A 122 -20.10 1.57 -8.68
CA GLY A 122 -20.45 2.98 -8.56
C GLY A 122 -20.17 3.58 -7.21
N GLN A 123 -20.76 4.75 -6.95
CA GLN A 123 -20.56 5.46 -5.67
C GLN A 123 -21.06 4.65 -4.48
N THR A 124 -22.17 3.91 -4.61
CA THR A 124 -22.67 3.02 -3.55
C THR A 124 -21.63 2.00 -3.15
N GLY A 125 -21.02 1.31 -4.12
CA GLY A 125 -19.96 0.34 -3.83
C GLY A 125 -18.73 0.96 -3.17
N TYR A 126 -18.36 2.16 -3.60
CA TYR A 126 -17.24 2.92 -2.99
C TYR A 126 -17.52 3.30 -1.54
N ASP A 127 -18.69 3.86 -1.26
CA ASP A 127 -19.10 4.28 0.09
C ASP A 127 -19.25 3.08 1.04
N ASP A 128 -19.84 1.98 0.55
CA ASP A 128 -19.95 0.73 1.31
C ASP A 128 -18.57 0.14 1.65
N THR A 129 -17.61 0.24 0.72
CA THR A 129 -16.23 -0.22 0.95
C THR A 129 -15.57 0.57 2.07
N ILE A 130 -15.72 1.90 2.06
CA ILE A 130 -15.23 2.77 3.14
C ILE A 130 -15.87 2.35 4.48
N ALA A 131 -17.19 2.19 4.50
CA ALA A 131 -17.90 1.80 5.72
C ALA A 131 -17.47 0.41 6.24
N ALA A 132 -17.23 -0.55 5.35
CA ALA A 132 -16.78 -1.88 5.72
C ALA A 132 -15.37 -1.86 6.32
N LEU A 133 -14.45 -1.10 5.74
CA LEU A 133 -13.09 -0.91 6.26
C LEU A 133 -13.10 -0.18 7.61
N ASP A 134 -13.87 0.90 7.72
CA ASP A 134 -14.00 1.68 8.95
C ASP A 134 -14.57 0.82 10.11
N ALA A 135 -15.53 -0.07 9.82
CA ALA A 135 -16.11 -0.99 10.81
C ALA A 135 -15.08 -1.98 11.37
N GLU A 136 -14.05 -2.30 10.62
CA GLU A 136 -12.95 -3.17 11.03
C GLU A 136 -11.71 -2.39 11.52
N GLY A 137 -11.78 -1.06 11.60
CA GLY A 137 -10.68 -0.22 12.04
C GLY A 137 -9.57 -0.05 11.00
N VAL A 138 -9.83 -0.41 9.74
CA VAL A 138 -8.88 -0.23 8.63
C VAL A 138 -9.10 1.15 8.02
N GLN A 139 -8.09 2.02 8.12
CA GLN A 139 -8.17 3.39 7.61
C GLN A 139 -8.12 3.41 6.09
N SER A 140 -9.21 3.83 5.45
CA SER A 140 -9.23 4.01 3.99
C SER A 140 -8.66 5.37 3.58
N PHE A 141 -7.97 5.42 2.42
CA PHE A 141 -7.45 6.64 1.83
C PHE A 141 -7.40 6.52 0.30
N GLY A 142 -7.15 7.64 -0.37
CA GLY A 142 -7.02 7.69 -1.84
C GLY A 142 -7.81 8.83 -2.44
N TYR A 143 -7.41 9.29 -3.61
CA TYR A 143 -7.91 10.50 -4.27
C TYR A 143 -7.72 11.74 -3.38
N ASP A 144 -8.77 12.47 -3.06
CA ASP A 144 -8.76 13.63 -2.17
C ASP A 144 -8.76 13.27 -0.66
N ARG A 145 -8.90 11.98 -0.33
CA ARG A 145 -8.93 11.46 1.04
C ARG A 145 -7.53 11.10 1.51
N ILE A 146 -6.90 11.98 2.26
CA ILE A 146 -5.62 11.73 2.93
C ILE A 146 -5.90 11.06 4.28
N ALA A 147 -5.25 9.94 4.59
CA ALA A 147 -5.30 9.37 5.93
C ALA A 147 -4.18 9.94 6.80
N TYR A 148 -4.51 10.33 8.00
CA TYR A 148 -3.56 10.76 9.03
C TYR A 148 -3.62 9.79 10.21
N LEU A 149 -2.49 9.16 10.50
CA LEU A 149 -2.35 8.21 11.61
C LEU A 149 -1.29 8.71 12.60
N ASP A 150 -1.55 8.51 13.87
CA ASP A 150 -0.52 8.64 14.89
C ASP A 150 0.15 7.28 15.09
N VAL A 151 1.42 7.18 14.74
CA VAL A 151 2.22 5.98 14.91
C VAL A 151 3.38 6.31 15.83
N LYS A 152 3.32 5.83 17.07
CA LYS A 152 4.33 6.14 18.12
C LYS A 152 4.56 7.63 18.34
N GLY A 153 3.53 8.46 18.19
CA GLY A 153 3.63 9.91 18.33
C GLY A 153 4.12 10.63 17.07
N VAL A 154 4.35 9.91 15.97
CA VAL A 154 4.66 10.48 14.65
C VAL A 154 3.39 10.60 13.83
N LYS A 155 3.10 11.80 13.34
CA LYS A 155 1.98 12.03 12.42
C LYS A 155 2.35 11.56 11.02
N VAL A 156 1.81 10.42 10.62
CA VAL A 156 2.00 9.81 9.31
C VAL A 156 0.84 10.19 8.39
N ALA A 157 1.13 10.68 7.19
CA ALA A 157 0.15 10.88 6.14
C ALA A 157 0.28 9.80 5.06
N LEU A 158 -0.83 9.16 4.72
CA LEU A 158 -0.94 8.23 3.59
C LEU A 158 -1.76 8.89 2.49
N ILE A 159 -1.17 8.96 1.29
CA ILE A 159 -1.76 9.55 0.09
C ILE A 159 -1.89 8.44 -0.96
N GLY A 160 -3.11 8.23 -1.48
CA GLY A 160 -3.38 7.29 -2.55
C GLY A 160 -3.64 8.03 -3.85
N SER A 161 -2.98 7.64 -4.93
CA SER A 161 -3.15 8.23 -6.25
C SER A 161 -3.39 7.17 -7.31
N TYR A 162 -4.24 7.46 -8.28
CA TYR A 162 -4.51 6.60 -9.42
C TYR A 162 -4.19 7.33 -10.73
N PHE A 163 -3.39 6.68 -11.56
CA PHE A 163 -2.99 7.16 -12.87
C PHE A 163 -3.52 6.20 -13.94
N PRO A 164 -4.71 6.46 -14.50
CA PRO A 164 -5.26 5.64 -15.60
C PRO A 164 -4.39 5.71 -16.86
N GLU A 165 -3.66 6.79 -16.98
CA GLU A 165 -2.64 7.06 -17.99
C GLU A 165 -1.64 8.08 -17.44
N ASP A 166 -0.49 8.20 -18.06
CA ASP A 166 0.52 9.19 -17.68
C ASP A 166 -0.03 10.61 -17.92
N SER A 167 -0.42 11.30 -16.86
CA SER A 167 -1.06 12.59 -16.95
C SER A 167 -0.46 13.61 -15.99
N ALA A 168 -0.28 14.84 -16.49
CA ALA A 168 0.16 15.98 -15.68
C ALA A 168 -0.88 16.36 -14.63
N GLU A 169 -2.16 16.11 -14.86
CA GLU A 169 -3.25 16.41 -13.94
C GLU A 169 -3.18 15.49 -12.72
N ASN A 170 -3.01 14.17 -12.92
CA ASN A 170 -2.85 13.21 -11.83
C ASN A 170 -1.57 13.49 -11.02
N THR A 171 -0.48 13.86 -11.69
CA THR A 171 0.76 14.27 -11.00
C THR A 171 0.53 15.50 -10.15
N LYS A 172 -0.21 16.49 -10.65
CA LYS A 172 -0.54 17.71 -9.90
C LYS A 172 -1.40 17.40 -8.68
N GLU A 173 -2.46 16.58 -8.82
CA GLU A 173 -3.31 16.18 -7.71
C GLU A 173 -2.49 15.50 -6.60
N MET A 174 -1.64 14.55 -6.96
CA MET A 174 -0.74 13.86 -6.03
C MET A 174 0.18 14.85 -5.30
N THR A 175 0.83 15.75 -6.02
CA THR A 175 1.75 16.73 -5.41
C THR A 175 1.03 17.77 -4.56
N ASP A 176 -0.18 18.19 -4.94
CA ASP A 176 -1.03 19.06 -4.12
C ASP A 176 -1.42 18.38 -2.79
N ASN A 177 -1.75 17.07 -2.82
CA ASN A 177 -2.05 16.29 -1.63
C ASN A 177 -0.82 16.15 -0.71
N ILE A 178 0.38 15.98 -1.27
CA ILE A 178 1.64 15.96 -0.49
C ILE A 178 1.84 17.31 0.20
N ALA A 179 1.67 18.41 -0.51
CA ALA A 179 1.78 19.75 0.06
C ALA A 179 0.74 20.00 1.16
N ALA A 180 -0.51 19.56 0.96
CA ALA A 180 -1.56 19.64 1.96
C ALA A 180 -1.23 18.82 3.21
N ALA A 181 -0.71 17.59 3.05
CA ALA A 181 -0.30 16.75 4.17
C ALA A 181 0.82 17.42 5.02
N ARG A 182 1.80 18.01 4.35
CA ARG A 182 2.87 18.77 5.05
C ARG A 182 2.32 20.00 5.77
N ALA A 183 1.41 20.74 5.14
CA ALA A 183 0.75 21.90 5.75
C ALA A 183 -0.07 21.53 6.98
N GLU A 184 -0.66 20.34 7.03
CA GLU A 184 -1.36 19.76 8.17
C GLU A 184 -0.40 19.20 9.25
N GLY A 185 0.91 19.34 9.07
CA GLY A 185 1.93 18.93 10.03
C GLY A 185 2.28 17.45 10.00
N ALA A 186 2.06 16.77 8.88
CA ALA A 186 2.54 15.40 8.72
C ALA A 186 4.08 15.34 8.73
N GLN A 187 4.64 14.53 9.62
CA GLN A 187 6.09 14.36 9.78
C GLN A 187 6.62 13.33 8.79
N LEU A 188 5.87 12.26 8.53
CA LEU A 188 6.16 11.23 7.55
C LEU A 188 5.06 11.23 6.48
N VAL A 189 5.43 11.36 5.21
CA VAL A 189 4.49 11.38 4.08
C VAL A 189 4.81 10.25 3.12
N ILE A 190 3.85 9.35 2.94
CA ILE A 190 3.97 8.16 2.10
C ILE A 190 2.91 8.22 1.01
N VAL A 191 3.31 7.94 -0.23
CA VAL A 191 2.42 7.88 -1.38
C VAL A 191 2.29 6.45 -1.86
N TYR A 192 1.07 5.95 -1.98
CA TYR A 192 0.74 4.68 -2.62
C TYR A 192 0.07 4.95 -3.96
N VAL A 193 0.70 4.53 -5.07
CA VAL A 193 0.25 4.87 -6.42
C VAL A 193 -0.20 3.64 -7.19
N HIS A 194 -1.35 3.72 -7.85
CA HIS A 194 -1.85 2.71 -8.78
C HIS A 194 -1.63 3.20 -10.22
N TRP A 195 -0.65 2.63 -10.93
CA TRP A 195 -0.11 3.18 -12.18
C TRP A 195 0.52 2.13 -13.09
N GLY A 196 1.00 2.59 -14.26
CA GLY A 196 1.72 1.74 -15.22
C GLY A 196 0.80 0.93 -16.11
N GLN A 197 1.31 -0.15 -16.67
CA GLN A 197 0.58 -1.03 -17.58
C GLN A 197 0.52 -2.45 -17.03
N GLU A 198 -0.66 -3.08 -17.16
CA GLU A 198 -0.87 -4.45 -16.72
C GLU A 198 0.08 -5.41 -17.45
N HIS A 199 0.67 -6.33 -16.68
CA HIS A 199 1.58 -7.38 -17.13
C HIS A 199 2.90 -6.92 -17.75
N GLU A 200 3.25 -5.62 -17.63
CA GLU A 200 4.53 -5.09 -18.04
C GLU A 200 5.53 -5.07 -16.89
N TYR A 201 6.68 -5.74 -17.08
CA TYR A 201 7.72 -5.85 -16.04
C TYR A 201 8.65 -4.63 -15.99
N ASP A 202 8.75 -3.89 -17.07
CA ASP A 202 9.50 -2.64 -17.12
C ASP A 202 8.59 -1.46 -16.81
N ILE A 203 9.14 -0.48 -16.13
CA ILE A 203 8.40 0.74 -15.80
C ILE A 203 8.21 1.62 -17.04
N THR A 204 7.13 2.42 -17.05
CA THR A 204 6.96 3.47 -18.03
C THR A 204 7.76 4.72 -17.65
N GLU A 205 8.03 5.59 -18.62
CA GLU A 205 8.61 6.92 -18.36
C GLU A 205 7.71 7.75 -17.44
N GLY A 206 6.39 7.59 -17.58
CA GLY A 206 5.41 8.28 -16.74
C GLY A 206 5.45 7.85 -15.29
N GLN A 207 5.61 6.54 -15.01
CA GLN A 207 5.80 6.06 -13.64
C GLN A 207 7.04 6.70 -13.01
N GLN A 208 8.17 6.73 -13.72
CA GLN A 208 9.40 7.32 -13.21
C GLN A 208 9.26 8.83 -12.97
N THR A 209 8.69 9.54 -13.92
CA THR A 209 8.47 10.98 -13.81
C THR A 209 7.55 11.32 -12.63
N ALA A 210 6.42 10.62 -12.49
CA ALA A 210 5.47 10.85 -11.42
C ALA A 210 6.05 10.48 -10.03
N GLY A 211 6.76 9.35 -9.94
CA GLY A 211 7.41 8.91 -8.70
C GLY A 211 8.45 9.91 -8.20
N ARG A 212 9.29 10.42 -9.10
CA ARG A 212 10.28 11.45 -8.78
C ARG A 212 9.62 12.78 -8.41
N ALA A 213 8.54 13.16 -9.10
CA ALA A 213 7.76 14.36 -8.77
C ALA A 213 7.15 14.29 -7.36
N ALA A 214 6.72 13.10 -6.91
CA ALA A 214 6.24 12.91 -5.55
C ALA A 214 7.34 13.17 -4.50
N ILE A 215 8.55 12.64 -4.74
CA ILE A 215 9.70 12.89 -3.86
C ILE A 215 10.08 14.38 -3.87
N ASP A 216 10.14 15.02 -5.05
CA ASP A 216 10.41 16.46 -5.18
C ASP A 216 9.38 17.33 -4.44
N ALA A 217 8.12 16.88 -4.38
CA ALA A 217 7.05 17.54 -3.65
C ALA A 217 7.11 17.31 -2.12
N GLY A 218 7.97 16.41 -1.65
CA GLY A 218 8.20 16.16 -0.23
C GLY A 218 7.68 14.84 0.32
N ALA A 219 7.39 13.84 -0.53
CA ALA A 219 7.15 12.48 -0.07
C ALA A 219 8.44 11.82 0.43
N ASP A 220 8.33 10.99 1.46
CA ASP A 220 9.44 10.23 2.03
C ASP A 220 9.58 8.83 1.42
N LEU A 221 8.50 8.32 0.84
CA LEU A 221 8.43 7.02 0.16
C LEU A 221 7.31 7.04 -0.87
N VAL A 222 7.56 6.37 -2.00
CA VAL A 222 6.55 6.05 -3.00
C VAL A 222 6.51 4.55 -3.21
N VAL A 223 5.31 3.95 -3.11
CA VAL A 223 5.05 2.53 -3.36
C VAL A 223 3.97 2.41 -4.42
N GLY A 224 4.13 1.50 -5.37
CA GLY A 224 3.22 1.34 -6.49
C GLY A 224 2.59 -0.04 -6.61
N SER A 225 1.48 -0.07 -7.34
CA SER A 225 0.72 -1.26 -7.75
C SER A 225 0.02 -1.04 -9.09
N HIS A 226 -0.80 -1.94 -9.55
CA HIS A 226 -1.54 -2.01 -10.81
C HIS A 226 -0.93 -2.92 -11.89
N PRO A 227 0.38 -2.98 -12.14
CA PRO A 227 0.89 -3.86 -13.19
C PRO A 227 0.57 -5.35 -12.99
N HIS A 228 0.10 -5.77 -11.81
CA HIS A 228 -0.19 -7.16 -11.41
C HIS A 228 1.03 -8.09 -11.52
N VAL A 229 2.19 -7.51 -11.71
CA VAL A 229 3.51 -8.16 -11.67
C VAL A 229 4.47 -7.29 -10.85
N VAL A 230 5.49 -7.91 -10.29
CA VAL A 230 6.52 -7.17 -9.55
C VAL A 230 7.39 -6.40 -10.53
N GLN A 231 7.57 -5.11 -10.27
CA GLN A 231 8.54 -4.26 -10.96
C GLN A 231 9.71 -3.93 -10.01
N GLY A 232 10.68 -3.18 -10.51
CA GLY A 232 11.86 -2.78 -9.75
C GLY A 232 11.61 -1.57 -8.85
N TRP A 233 12.71 -1.03 -8.38
CA TRP A 233 12.76 0.13 -7.50
C TRP A 233 13.95 1.03 -7.86
N GLU A 234 13.91 2.28 -7.41
CA GLU A 234 15.06 3.19 -7.43
C GLU A 234 15.15 3.98 -6.12
N VAL A 235 16.34 4.52 -5.86
CA VAL A 235 16.55 5.55 -4.84
C VAL A 235 16.75 6.89 -5.53
N TYR A 236 15.82 7.81 -5.32
CA TYR A 236 15.87 9.15 -5.85
C TYR A 236 15.98 10.16 -4.71
N GLN A 237 16.98 11.01 -4.74
CA GLN A 237 17.30 11.97 -3.66
C GLN A 237 17.37 11.33 -2.25
N GLY A 238 17.78 10.06 -2.16
CA GLY A 238 17.88 9.31 -0.91
C GLY A 238 16.53 8.76 -0.39
N ARG A 239 15.48 8.74 -1.22
CA ARG A 239 14.17 8.16 -0.93
C ARG A 239 13.86 7.03 -1.90
N TYR A 240 13.19 5.99 -1.41
CA TYR A 240 12.79 4.84 -2.22
C TYR A 240 11.54 5.14 -3.04
N ILE A 241 11.55 4.67 -4.29
CA ILE A 241 10.40 4.53 -5.16
C ILE A 241 10.33 3.06 -5.57
N VAL A 242 9.34 2.33 -5.06
CA VAL A 242 9.09 0.92 -5.37
C VAL A 242 7.92 0.85 -6.34
N TYR A 243 8.16 0.45 -7.58
CA TYR A 243 7.23 0.71 -8.67
C TYR A 243 6.02 -0.20 -8.72
N SER A 244 6.15 -1.49 -8.38
CA SER A 244 5.02 -2.39 -8.24
C SER A 244 5.33 -3.57 -7.33
N LEU A 245 4.44 -3.79 -6.36
CA LEU A 245 4.50 -4.94 -5.46
C LEU A 245 3.81 -6.19 -6.06
N GLY A 246 3.13 -6.05 -7.21
CA GLY A 246 2.34 -7.12 -7.82
C GLY A 246 1.03 -7.39 -7.10
N ASN A 247 0.42 -8.52 -7.41
CA ASN A 247 -0.76 -9.01 -6.70
C ASN A 247 -0.39 -9.46 -5.29
N PHE A 248 -1.38 -9.48 -4.38
CA PHE A 248 -1.20 -10.03 -3.04
C PHE A 248 -2.34 -11.01 -2.70
N CYS A 249 -3.34 -10.63 -1.92
CA CYS A 249 -4.54 -11.43 -1.71
C CYS A 249 -5.54 -11.14 -2.85
N PHE A 250 -5.33 -11.76 -4.01
CA PHE A 250 -5.92 -11.32 -5.27
C PHE A 250 -6.99 -12.28 -5.78
N GLY A 251 -8.27 -11.89 -5.62
CA GLY A 251 -9.43 -12.66 -6.09
C GLY A 251 -9.78 -12.48 -7.58
N GLY A 252 -9.07 -11.61 -8.30
CA GLY A 252 -9.37 -11.29 -9.69
C GLY A 252 -8.98 -12.38 -10.70
N ASN A 253 -8.21 -13.40 -10.29
CA ASN A 253 -7.80 -14.50 -11.14
C ASN A 253 -7.66 -15.80 -10.32
N THR A 254 -8.31 -16.89 -10.78
CA THR A 254 -8.29 -18.19 -10.12
C THR A 254 -6.98 -18.96 -10.31
N ASN A 255 -6.16 -18.56 -11.27
CA ASN A 255 -4.82 -19.11 -11.50
C ASN A 255 -3.96 -18.13 -12.29
N PRO A 256 -3.42 -17.07 -11.66
CA PRO A 256 -2.52 -16.13 -12.36
C PRO A 256 -1.27 -16.85 -12.86
N ASP A 257 -0.83 -16.48 -14.06
CA ASP A 257 0.39 -17.06 -14.68
C ASP A 257 1.64 -16.67 -13.86
N ASP A 258 1.72 -15.42 -13.41
CA ASP A 258 2.74 -14.95 -12.48
C ASP A 258 2.14 -14.87 -11.07
N LYS A 259 2.71 -15.63 -10.15
CA LYS A 259 2.30 -15.67 -8.74
C LYS A 259 3.28 -14.93 -7.82
N ASP A 260 4.34 -14.36 -8.40
CA ASP A 260 5.32 -13.61 -7.62
C ASP A 260 4.68 -12.33 -7.07
N CYS A 261 4.92 -12.06 -5.82
CA CYS A 261 4.60 -10.78 -5.21
C CYS A 261 5.73 -10.32 -4.29
N LEU A 262 5.69 -9.05 -3.95
CA LEU A 262 6.68 -8.41 -3.11
C LEU A 262 5.99 -7.76 -1.93
N ILE A 263 6.50 -8.01 -0.74
CA ILE A 263 6.20 -7.20 0.45
C ILE A 263 7.39 -6.27 0.65
N PHE A 264 7.13 -4.98 0.78
CA PHE A 264 8.16 -3.99 1.04
C PHE A 264 8.03 -3.48 2.47
N GLN A 265 9.13 -3.44 3.19
CA GLN A 265 9.18 -2.93 4.55
C GLN A 265 10.28 -1.89 4.68
N GLN A 266 9.98 -0.77 5.33
CA GLN A 266 10.98 0.26 5.65
C GLN A 266 10.85 0.71 7.10
N THR A 267 11.99 0.78 7.79
CA THR A 267 12.08 1.40 9.12
C THR A 267 12.52 2.85 8.97
N PHE A 268 11.65 3.76 9.37
CA PHE A 268 11.92 5.19 9.37
C PHE A 268 12.43 5.65 10.73
N THR A 269 13.35 6.60 10.73
CA THR A 269 13.77 7.34 11.92
C THR A 269 13.32 8.78 11.77
N VAL A 270 12.47 9.23 12.67
CA VAL A 270 11.88 10.59 12.67
C VAL A 270 12.35 11.35 13.91
N THR A 271 12.92 12.52 13.71
CA THR A 271 13.36 13.42 14.79
C THR A 271 12.74 14.80 14.59
N GLY A 272 11.74 15.13 15.40
CA GLY A 272 10.92 16.32 15.13
C GLY A 272 10.21 16.19 13.78
N ASP A 273 10.45 17.13 12.87
CA ASP A 273 9.88 17.13 11.52
C ASP A 273 10.83 16.52 10.46
N GLU A 274 11.98 16.00 10.90
CA GLU A 274 12.97 15.42 9.99
C GLU A 274 12.85 13.90 9.94
N VAL A 275 12.70 13.38 8.72
CA VAL A 275 12.77 11.93 8.42
C VAL A 275 14.15 11.63 7.85
N ALA A 276 14.92 10.83 8.56
CA ALA A 276 16.24 10.43 8.12
C ALA A 276 16.18 9.66 6.79
N LYS A 277 17.13 9.94 5.90
CA LYS A 277 17.35 9.10 4.71
C LYS A 277 18.18 7.89 5.11
N ASN A 278 17.67 6.70 4.86
CA ASN A 278 18.35 5.46 5.25
C ASN A 278 18.06 4.34 4.24
N ASP A 279 18.79 3.24 4.39
CA ASP A 279 18.66 2.01 3.63
C ASP A 279 18.12 0.86 4.51
N ASP A 280 17.38 1.20 5.57
CA ASP A 280 16.74 0.22 6.46
C ASP A 280 15.44 -0.28 5.83
N VAL A 281 15.61 -1.11 4.80
CA VAL A 281 14.53 -1.65 3.97
C VAL A 281 14.67 -3.15 3.79
N ASP A 282 13.55 -3.83 3.66
CA ASP A 282 13.46 -5.23 3.28
C ASP A 282 12.54 -5.40 2.07
N PHE A 283 13.06 -6.06 1.03
CA PHE A 283 12.30 -6.55 -0.12
C PHE A 283 12.01 -8.02 0.11
N ILE A 284 10.80 -8.34 0.56
CA ILE A 284 10.42 -9.67 1.02
C ILE A 284 9.70 -10.39 -0.11
N ALA A 285 10.34 -11.41 -0.68
CA ALA A 285 9.77 -12.23 -1.73
C ALA A 285 8.62 -13.08 -1.19
N ALA A 286 7.51 -13.11 -1.92
CA ALA A 286 6.33 -13.87 -1.58
C ALA A 286 5.63 -14.41 -2.83
N SER A 287 4.67 -15.32 -2.64
CA SER A 287 3.76 -15.80 -3.67
C SER A 287 2.32 -15.51 -3.26
N VAL A 288 1.45 -15.20 -4.23
CA VAL A 288 0.00 -14.98 -3.98
C VAL A 288 -0.73 -16.25 -3.57
N SER A 289 -0.10 -17.40 -3.72
CA SER A 289 -0.70 -18.71 -3.53
C SER A 289 0.26 -19.69 -2.89
N THR A 290 -0.27 -20.59 -2.08
CA THR A 290 0.46 -21.74 -1.53
C THR A 290 0.59 -22.89 -2.53
N GLU A 291 -0.06 -22.82 -3.69
CA GLU A 291 -0.05 -23.84 -4.74
C GLU A 291 0.32 -23.23 -6.09
N THR A 292 0.97 -24.03 -6.94
CA THR A 292 1.49 -23.56 -8.24
C THR A 292 0.46 -23.64 -9.36
N ASP A 293 -0.53 -24.54 -9.26
CA ASP A 293 -1.52 -24.82 -10.29
C ASP A 293 -2.86 -24.11 -10.11
N ARG A 294 -2.98 -23.31 -9.05
CA ARG A 294 -4.17 -22.50 -8.76
C ARG A 294 -3.84 -21.35 -7.80
N ASN A 295 -4.79 -20.45 -7.66
CA ASN A 295 -4.76 -19.44 -6.61
C ASN A 295 -5.50 -19.94 -5.38
N THR A 296 -4.81 -19.99 -4.25
CA THR A 296 -5.41 -20.34 -2.95
C THR A 296 -5.90 -19.11 -2.20
N TYR A 297 -5.64 -17.90 -2.74
CA TYR A 297 -5.92 -16.61 -2.08
C TYR A 297 -5.26 -16.47 -0.73
N GLN A 298 -4.15 -17.17 -0.56
CA GLN A 298 -3.38 -17.25 0.68
C GLN A 298 -1.93 -16.92 0.39
N PRO A 299 -1.56 -15.63 0.38
CA PRO A 299 -0.17 -15.23 0.21
C PRO A 299 0.75 -15.91 1.21
N VAL A 300 1.94 -16.27 0.75
CA VAL A 300 2.95 -16.98 1.55
C VAL A 300 4.33 -16.43 1.23
N LEU A 301 5.20 -16.33 2.25
CA LEU A 301 6.59 -15.93 2.05
C LEU A 301 7.33 -16.99 1.23
N ALA A 302 8.07 -16.54 0.22
CA ALA A 302 8.89 -17.43 -0.59
C ALA A 302 10.12 -17.89 0.18
N GLU A 303 10.53 -19.14 -0.02
CA GLU A 303 11.70 -19.74 0.60
C GLU A 303 12.59 -20.42 -0.44
N GLY A 304 13.84 -20.72 -0.07
CA GLY A 304 14.77 -21.50 -0.88
C GLY A 304 14.96 -20.94 -2.30
N ASP A 305 14.82 -21.79 -3.31
CA ASP A 305 15.04 -21.45 -4.72
C ASP A 305 14.00 -20.45 -5.25
N GLU A 306 12.75 -20.53 -4.78
CA GLU A 306 11.70 -19.58 -5.16
C GLU A 306 12.03 -18.17 -4.67
N LYS A 307 12.43 -18.02 -3.41
CA LYS A 307 12.90 -16.76 -2.87
C LYS A 307 14.07 -16.20 -3.67
N ALA A 308 15.10 -17.01 -3.92
CA ALA A 308 16.28 -16.59 -4.68
C ALA A 308 15.92 -16.12 -6.09
N ARG A 309 14.97 -16.79 -6.75
CA ARG A 309 14.48 -16.43 -8.09
C ARG A 309 13.74 -15.09 -8.07
N ILE A 310 12.85 -14.89 -7.09
CA ILE A 310 12.09 -13.63 -6.97
C ILE A 310 13.03 -12.47 -6.60
N ASP A 311 13.94 -12.67 -5.66
CA ASP A 311 14.94 -11.68 -5.27
C ASP A 311 15.78 -11.23 -6.49
N ALA A 312 16.24 -12.21 -7.31
CA ALA A 312 16.97 -11.90 -8.54
C ALA A 312 16.12 -11.12 -9.54
N LYS A 313 14.84 -11.50 -9.73
CA LYS A 313 13.89 -10.79 -10.61
C LYS A 313 13.72 -9.32 -10.20
N VAL A 314 13.56 -9.06 -8.90
CA VAL A 314 13.41 -7.71 -8.34
C VAL A 314 14.70 -6.89 -8.55
N GLN A 315 15.86 -7.48 -8.26
CA GLN A 315 17.14 -6.81 -8.41
C GLN A 315 17.45 -6.51 -9.89
N GLU A 316 17.22 -7.44 -10.78
CA GLU A 316 17.42 -7.24 -12.23
C GLU A 316 16.51 -6.12 -12.77
N ALA A 317 15.26 -6.03 -12.28
CA ALA A 317 14.36 -4.94 -12.64
C ALA A 317 14.87 -3.59 -12.13
N ALA A 318 15.39 -3.52 -10.92
CA ALA A 318 16.01 -2.30 -10.37
C ALA A 318 17.27 -1.91 -11.14
N ASP A 319 18.12 -2.88 -11.52
CA ASP A 319 19.32 -2.64 -12.32
C ASP A 319 18.98 -2.08 -13.70
N ARG A 320 17.91 -2.53 -14.35
CA ARG A 320 17.43 -1.97 -15.62
C ARG A 320 16.98 -0.51 -15.47
N ILE A 321 16.28 -0.18 -14.38
CA ILE A 321 15.87 1.21 -14.08
C ILE A 321 17.10 2.09 -13.91
N ALA A 322 18.09 1.65 -13.13
CA ALA A 322 19.33 2.39 -12.89
C ALA A 322 20.15 2.60 -14.17
N ALA A 323 20.16 1.61 -15.08
CA ALA A 323 20.88 1.71 -16.35
C ALA A 323 20.21 2.66 -17.37
N ALA A 324 18.90 2.90 -17.24
CA ALA A 324 18.12 3.78 -18.12
C ALA A 324 18.03 5.24 -17.61
N SER A 325 18.52 5.51 -16.40
CA SER A 325 18.40 6.81 -15.70
C SER A 325 19.55 7.79 -15.99
#